data_9701f12d356580515d2d9811e7f28489
#
_entry.id   9701f12d356580515d2d9811e7f28489
#
_cell.length_a   1.000
_cell.length_b   1.000
_cell.length_c   1.000
_cell.angle_alpha   90.00
_cell.angle_beta   90.00
_cell.angle_gamma   90.00
#
_symmetry.space_group_name_H-M   'P 1'
#
loop_
_entity.id
_entity.type
_entity.pdbx_description
1 polymer ?
#
loop_
_entity_poly.entity_id
_entity_poly.type
_entity_poly.pdbx_seq_one_letter_code
_entity_poly.pdbx_strand_id
1 'polypeptide(L)'
;MKGARFEGDERNIEHLARHGVDPDEAEAVLDNNPLVLRTADDKHLAYGQTEDGRFLLVVFVRKVGPVVRVITARELTDAEKKQYRRRRR
;
A
#
# COMPACT_ATOMS: atom_id res chain seq x y z
N MET A 1 9.80 -0.54 -2.47
CA MET A 1 9.74 -0.68 -3.95
C MET A 1 10.43 0.45 -4.67
N LYS A 2 11.69 0.58 -4.44
CA LYS A 2 12.47 1.60 -5.14
C LYS A 2 12.50 1.28 -6.63
N GLY A 3 12.36 2.33 -7.45
CA GLY A 3 12.33 2.18 -8.89
C GLY A 3 10.99 1.75 -9.47
N ALA A 4 9.97 1.54 -8.64
CA ALA A 4 8.63 1.22 -9.12
C ALA A 4 8.00 2.45 -9.75
N ARG A 5 7.26 2.23 -10.82
CA ARG A 5 6.52 3.26 -11.53
C ARG A 5 5.06 3.13 -11.17
N PHE A 6 4.51 4.14 -10.50
CA PHE A 6 3.13 4.09 -10.02
C PHE A 6 2.17 4.57 -11.10
N GLU A 7 1.18 3.73 -11.40
CA GLU A 7 0.11 4.04 -12.33
C GLU A 7 -1.14 4.35 -11.53
N GLY A 8 -1.82 5.45 -11.87
CA GLY A 8 -3.07 5.82 -11.23
C GLY A 8 -3.96 6.59 -12.18
N ASP A 9 -5.26 6.61 -11.91
CA ASP A 9 -6.24 7.41 -12.63
C ASP A 9 -7.17 8.08 -11.62
N GLU A 10 -8.08 8.92 -12.12
CA GLU A 10 -9.04 9.66 -11.27
C GLU A 10 -9.85 8.73 -10.37
N ARG A 11 -10.26 7.59 -10.89
CA ARG A 11 -11.04 6.60 -10.17
C ARG A 11 -10.28 6.05 -8.97
N ASN A 12 -9.01 5.74 -9.15
CA ASN A 12 -8.14 5.27 -8.07
C ASN A 12 -7.94 6.35 -7.02
N ILE A 13 -7.70 7.57 -7.45
CA ILE A 13 -7.48 8.71 -6.55
C ILE A 13 -8.72 8.95 -5.69
N GLU A 14 -9.92 8.93 -6.30
CA GLU A 14 -11.18 9.08 -5.58
C GLU A 14 -11.39 7.94 -4.59
N HIS A 15 -11.07 6.72 -5.00
CA HIS A 15 -11.21 5.56 -4.14
C HIS A 15 -10.33 5.65 -2.90
N LEU A 16 -9.08 6.06 -3.07
CA LEU A 16 -8.15 6.30 -1.96
C LEU A 16 -8.68 7.42 -1.05
N ALA A 17 -9.18 8.49 -1.65
CA ALA A 17 -9.69 9.65 -0.91
C ALA A 17 -10.87 9.27 0.00
N ARG A 18 -11.71 8.33 -0.39
CA ARG A 18 -12.81 7.83 0.45
C ARG A 18 -12.32 7.21 1.74
N HIS A 19 -11.11 6.69 1.74
CA HIS A 19 -10.47 6.12 2.93
C HIS A 19 -9.50 7.10 3.59
N GLY A 20 -9.49 8.35 3.14
CA GLY A 20 -8.62 9.38 3.69
C GLY A 20 -7.15 9.17 3.38
N VAL A 21 -6.83 8.56 2.25
CA VAL A 21 -5.45 8.30 1.83
C VAL A 21 -5.14 9.06 0.54
N ASP A 22 -4.03 9.78 0.54
CA ASP A 22 -3.50 10.40 -0.67
C ASP A 22 -2.66 9.40 -1.46
N PRO A 23 -2.62 9.52 -2.80
CA PRO A 23 -1.72 8.69 -3.60
C PRO A 23 -0.26 8.72 -3.14
N ASP A 24 0.22 9.90 -2.73
CA ASP A 24 1.58 10.06 -2.22
C ASP A 24 1.82 9.23 -0.95
N GLU A 25 0.82 9.12 -0.09
CA GLU A 25 0.91 8.30 1.11
C GLU A 25 1.00 6.81 0.77
N ALA A 26 0.21 6.36 -0.20
CA ALA A 26 0.26 4.97 -0.66
C ALA A 26 1.65 4.64 -1.24
N GLU A 27 2.18 5.55 -2.07
CA GLU A 27 3.52 5.39 -2.64
C GLU A 27 4.59 5.37 -1.55
N ALA A 28 4.45 6.23 -0.54
CA ALA A 28 5.39 6.29 0.58
C ALA A 28 5.45 4.95 1.33
N VAL A 29 4.30 4.31 1.55
CA VAL A 29 4.25 2.99 2.18
C VAL A 29 5.01 1.98 1.34
N LEU A 30 4.78 1.96 0.03
CA LEU A 30 5.43 1.01 -0.88
C LEU A 30 6.94 1.23 -0.95
N ASP A 31 7.40 2.46 -0.78
CA ASP A 31 8.83 2.79 -0.80
C ASP A 31 9.51 2.63 0.56
N ASN A 32 8.73 2.46 1.63
CA ASN A 32 9.26 2.40 3.00
C ASN A 32 9.31 0.97 3.53
N ASN A 33 9.84 0.06 2.74
CA ASN A 33 10.09 -1.33 3.12
C ASN A 33 8.87 -2.01 3.78
N PRO A 34 7.72 -2.10 3.08
CA PRO A 34 6.51 -2.68 3.67
C PRO A 34 6.60 -4.19 3.80
N LEU A 35 5.74 -4.75 4.65
CA LEU A 35 5.48 -6.19 4.68
C LEU A 35 4.50 -6.51 3.56
N VAL A 36 4.92 -7.28 2.57
CA VAL A 36 4.09 -7.59 1.41
C VAL A 36 3.64 -9.04 1.45
N LEU A 37 2.33 -9.25 1.35
CA LEU A 37 1.73 -10.58 1.24
C LEU A 37 1.00 -10.67 -0.11
N ARG A 38 1.01 -11.85 -0.70
CA ARG A 38 0.35 -12.10 -1.97
C ARG A 38 -0.98 -12.81 -1.75
N THR A 39 -2.03 -12.36 -2.44
CA THR A 39 -3.33 -13.03 -2.38
C THR A 39 -3.45 -14.10 -3.45
N ALA A 40 -4.48 -14.95 -3.34
CA ALA A 40 -4.73 -16.01 -4.32
C ALA A 40 -5.10 -15.49 -5.71
N ASP A 41 -5.60 -14.26 -5.82
CA ASP A 41 -5.98 -13.63 -7.10
C ASP A 41 -4.94 -12.66 -7.63
N ASP A 42 -3.68 -12.88 -7.29
CA ASP A 42 -2.52 -12.11 -7.77
C ASP A 42 -2.47 -10.64 -7.32
N LYS A 43 -3.23 -10.28 -6.32
CA LYS A 43 -3.08 -8.98 -5.68
C LYS A 43 -2.01 -9.04 -4.61
N HIS A 44 -1.44 -7.89 -4.28
CA HIS A 44 -0.46 -7.76 -3.21
C HIS A 44 -1.01 -6.85 -2.12
N LEU A 45 -0.79 -7.26 -0.88
CA LEU A 45 -1.17 -6.49 0.31
C LEU A 45 0.10 -5.96 0.94
N ALA A 46 0.27 -4.65 0.97
CA ALA A 46 1.44 -4.02 1.57
C ALA A 46 1.04 -3.35 2.89
N TYR A 47 1.56 -3.87 3.99
CA TYR A 47 1.36 -3.29 5.32
C TYR A 47 2.59 -2.48 5.67
N GLY A 48 2.42 -1.21 6.00
CA GLY A 48 3.56 -0.39 6.32
C GLY A 48 3.20 0.97 6.87
N GLN A 49 4.19 1.85 6.91
CA GLN A 49 4.04 3.19 7.44
C GLN A 49 4.44 4.23 6.41
N THR A 50 3.77 5.38 6.47
CA THR A 50 4.22 6.58 5.78
C THR A 50 5.43 7.16 6.54
N GLU A 51 6.07 8.16 5.96
CA GLU A 51 7.18 8.84 6.61
C GLU A 51 6.78 9.48 7.94
N ASP A 52 5.54 9.96 8.05
CA ASP A 52 5.02 10.54 9.30
C ASP A 52 4.53 9.48 10.27
N GLY A 53 4.70 8.21 9.98
CA GLY A 53 4.35 7.13 10.90
C GLY A 53 2.91 6.64 10.84
N ARG A 54 2.15 7.04 9.84
CA ARG A 54 0.77 6.57 9.66
C ARG A 54 0.78 5.13 9.13
N PHE A 55 0.06 4.23 9.79
CA PHE A 55 0.00 2.82 9.40
C PHE A 55 -1.09 2.60 8.36
N LEU A 56 -0.70 2.09 7.19
CA LEU A 56 -1.63 1.85 6.07
C LEU A 56 -1.48 0.44 5.52
N LEU A 57 -2.60 -0.06 4.99
CA LEU A 57 -2.62 -1.21 4.09
C LEU A 57 -2.82 -0.66 2.68
N VAL A 58 -1.92 -1.01 1.78
CA VAL A 58 -2.02 -0.64 0.36
C VAL A 58 -2.19 -1.91 -0.45
N VAL A 59 -3.26 -2.00 -1.22
CA VAL A 59 -3.52 -3.13 -2.12
C VAL A 59 -3.10 -2.71 -3.52
N PHE A 60 -2.26 -3.50 -4.16
CA PHE A 60 -1.76 -3.18 -5.48
C PHE A 60 -1.61 -4.42 -6.35
N VAL A 61 -1.51 -4.21 -7.66
CA VAL A 61 -1.14 -5.24 -8.63
C VAL A 61 0.12 -4.81 -9.35
N ARG A 62 0.92 -5.79 -9.76
CA ARG A 62 2.09 -5.53 -10.58
C ARG A 62 1.71 -5.64 -12.05
N LYS A 63 2.11 -4.66 -12.81
CA LYS A 63 1.96 -4.65 -14.26
C LYS A 63 3.29 -5.07 -14.90
N VAL A 64 3.35 -5.02 -16.21
CA VAL A 64 4.57 -5.36 -16.97
C VAL A 64 5.70 -4.42 -16.57
N GLY A 65 6.89 -4.99 -16.33
CA GLY A 65 8.05 -4.22 -15.92
C GLY A 65 7.93 -3.64 -14.51
N PRO A 66 8.41 -2.41 -14.29
CA PRO A 66 8.38 -1.80 -12.96
C PRO A 66 7.04 -1.14 -12.60
N VAL A 67 6.01 -1.31 -13.41
CA VAL A 67 4.73 -0.61 -13.22
C VAL A 67 3.92 -1.27 -12.11
N VAL A 68 3.43 -0.46 -11.18
CA VAL A 68 2.59 -0.86 -10.05
C VAL A 68 1.33 -0.03 -10.07
N ARG A 69 0.18 -0.71 -9.98
CA ARG A 69 -1.11 -0.02 -9.90
C ARG A 69 -1.73 -0.23 -8.52
N VAL A 70 -1.90 0.85 -7.80
CA VAL A 70 -2.59 0.83 -6.50
C VAL A 70 -4.09 0.70 -6.73
N ILE A 71 -4.71 -0.28 -6.10
CA ILE A 71 -6.16 -0.53 -6.21
C ILE A 71 -6.91 0.21 -5.11
N THR A 72 -6.44 0.07 -3.88
CA THR A 72 -7.05 0.73 -2.72
C THR A 72 -6.04 0.85 -1.59
N ALA A 73 -6.34 1.70 -0.63
CA ALA A 73 -5.54 1.83 0.59
C ALA A 73 -6.44 2.29 1.73
N ARG A 74 -6.11 1.88 2.95
CA ARG A 74 -6.83 2.29 4.16
C ARG A 74 -5.90 2.21 5.36
N GLU A 75 -6.33 2.80 6.45
CA GLU A 75 -5.59 2.67 7.71
C GLU A 75 -5.68 1.24 8.25
N LEU A 76 -4.62 0.81 8.93
CA LEU A 76 -4.63 -0.47 9.63
C LEU A 76 -5.54 -0.41 10.85
N THR A 77 -6.23 -1.52 11.13
CA THR A 77 -6.91 -1.71 12.39
C THR A 77 -5.87 -1.97 13.49
N ASP A 78 -6.27 -1.89 14.75
CA ASP A 78 -5.37 -2.16 15.87
C ASP A 78 -4.83 -3.60 15.83
N ALA A 79 -5.67 -4.56 15.45
CA ALA A 79 -5.25 -5.95 15.30
C ALA A 79 -4.19 -6.09 14.20
N GLU A 80 -4.38 -5.40 13.08
CA GLU A 80 -3.43 -5.41 11.97
C GLU A 80 -2.10 -4.75 12.37
N LYS A 81 -2.12 -3.67 13.12
CA LYS A 81 -0.92 -3.02 13.65
C LYS A 81 -0.11 -3.99 14.52
N LYS A 82 -0.79 -4.75 15.37
CA LYS A 82 -0.14 -5.73 16.23
C LYS A 82 0.54 -6.83 15.41
N GLN A 83 -0.16 -7.36 14.41
CA GLN A 83 0.40 -8.37 13.51
C GLN A 83 1.57 -7.84 12.72
N TYR A 84 1.47 -6.63 12.20
CA TYR A 84 2.53 -5.98 11.45
C TYR A 84 3.80 -5.84 12.30
N ARG A 85 3.66 -5.31 13.53
CA ARG A 85 4.79 -5.14 14.44
C ARG A 85 5.44 -6.47 14.80
N ARG A 86 4.63 -7.51 14.99
CA ARG A 86 5.10 -8.84 15.32
C ARG A 86 5.92 -9.45 14.19
N ARG A 87 5.48 -9.27 12.97
CA ARG A 87 6.17 -9.82 11.77
C ARG A 87 7.39 -9.02 11.36
N ARG A 88 7.49 -7.77 11.82
CA ARG A 88 8.60 -6.87 11.46
C ARG A 88 9.76 -6.93 12.45
N ARG A 89 9.69 -7.74 13.44
CA ARG A 89 10.77 -7.90 14.42
C ARG A 89 12.04 -8.48 13.81
#